data_9beb904691f50b576e24aa305ff54e20
#
_entry.id   9beb904691f50b576e24aa305ff54e20
#
_cell.length_a   1.000
_cell.length_b   1.000
_cell.length_c   1.000
_cell.angle_alpha   90.00
_cell.angle_beta   90.00
_cell.angle_gamma   90.00
#
_symmetry.space_group_name_H-M   'P 1'
#
loop_
_entity.id
_entity.type
_entity.pdbx_description
1 polymer ?
#
loop_
_entity_poly.entity_id
_entity_poly.type
_entity_poly.pdbx_seq_one_letter_code
_entity_poly.pdbx_strand_id
1 'polypeptide(L)'
;MNTIYNSIKYGIASGVLCLGLISVNSCSSRENDTPKEDINGTVLNVNIAGITDNTAVQASAVASNKIVSGSSEGQFIAENRILNLNGFDAQVSVEKSGPNGLNNSAVASSAKITGMAAASPMTSGIKYRLMIYNSADINHTSPVASVDATSGTDPAIKIDAGKTYNWYAFSTNETTLPATINGVVAKSDLKNKDVLIANGSLSAQYGNNYLNIVFNHNTARVNISVDSRGMFGTMNANPVKNLNVNLLKYGDLNVFTGLYSNTTAYASNDVTPISNGNNTLKTYTYYTVDNTTAVSAKGLNLQVNATGIVKKDTYGGSDTTVTIPDNTNIPFNNNAFTLAYNNAYNLNVRLIESGVKVGGITWARSNISWKEDPVLKTRIFDPNPRRAYFVGSSAGETGYYHWGGNYDSNVCEAIYPAGVWRLPTIKELKDTFIGRNYSRVPFYYSTPASTLSTADGVAGYEYDLDPGSVINTAYPELAQKLFFPIAGEYLNGSYIKHAFFIKSGDASINDLELNIWADDHTKILRWTSRYNGNGTMTLNSVDEVTTVFPFRSTLRCVRA
;
A
#
# COMPACT_ATOMS: atom_id res chain seq x y z
N MET A 1 -45.39 -24.86 21.36
CA MET A 1 -46.59 -24.23 20.78
C MET A 1 -46.18 -23.67 19.43
N ASN A 2 -46.58 -24.44 18.44
CA ASN A 2 -47.11 -24.12 17.10
C ASN A 2 -46.25 -23.23 16.20
N THR A 3 -45.58 -23.88 15.22
CA THR A 3 -46.05 -24.39 13.91
C THR A 3 -46.66 -23.31 13.01
N ILE A 4 -46.10 -23.10 11.81
CA ILE A 4 -46.71 -23.36 10.48
C ILE A 4 -45.65 -22.94 9.44
N TYR A 5 -44.98 -23.78 8.76
CA TYR A 5 -45.10 -24.46 7.45
C TYR A 5 -46.09 -23.81 6.48
N ASN A 6 -45.61 -23.40 5.32
CA ASN A 6 -46.28 -23.76 4.07
C ASN A 6 -45.37 -23.65 2.85
N SER A 7 -45.19 -24.79 2.25
CA SER A 7 -44.74 -25.05 0.89
C SER A 7 -45.87 -24.80 -0.09
N ILE A 8 -45.59 -24.33 -1.29
CA ILE A 8 -46.42 -24.62 -2.47
C ILE A 8 -45.52 -24.95 -3.66
N LYS A 9 -45.85 -26.11 -4.21
CA LYS A 9 -45.27 -26.77 -5.38
C LYS A 9 -45.99 -26.42 -6.67
N TYR A 10 -45.24 -26.51 -7.77
CA TYR A 10 -45.58 -26.97 -9.13
C TYR A 10 -46.60 -26.21 -9.99
N GLY A 11 -46.15 -25.93 -11.19
CA GLY A 11 -46.98 -25.71 -12.38
C GLY A 11 -46.17 -25.81 -13.68
N ILE A 12 -46.08 -27.00 -14.21
CA ILE A 12 -45.59 -27.28 -15.58
C ILE A 12 -46.78 -27.03 -16.51
N ALA A 13 -46.55 -26.26 -17.59
CA ALA A 13 -47.38 -26.39 -18.80
C ALA A 13 -46.56 -26.07 -20.05
N SER A 14 -46.48 -27.04 -20.87
CA SER A 14 -45.97 -27.08 -22.25
C SER A 14 -46.76 -26.15 -23.17
N GLY A 15 -46.10 -25.63 -24.21
CA GLY A 15 -46.86 -25.05 -25.31
C GLY A 15 -46.04 -24.39 -26.40
N VAL A 16 -45.74 -25.17 -27.42
CA VAL A 16 -45.75 -24.77 -28.85
C VAL A 16 -44.59 -23.93 -29.43
N LEU A 17 -43.80 -24.65 -30.16
CA LEU A 17 -42.91 -24.27 -31.26
C LEU A 17 -43.62 -23.41 -32.31
N CYS A 18 -43.17 -22.15 -32.49
CA CYS A 18 -43.42 -21.38 -33.71
C CYS A 18 -42.08 -20.92 -34.27
N LEU A 19 -41.61 -21.59 -35.30
CA LEU A 19 -40.58 -21.08 -36.20
C LEU A 19 -41.13 -19.83 -36.91
N GLY A 20 -40.63 -18.66 -36.51
CA GLY A 20 -40.77 -17.42 -37.24
C GLY A 20 -39.41 -16.99 -37.74
N LEU A 21 -39.14 -17.20 -39.01
CA LEU A 21 -38.06 -16.55 -39.77
C LEU A 21 -38.26 -15.04 -39.70
N ILE A 22 -37.56 -14.37 -38.79
CA ILE A 22 -37.44 -12.93 -38.82
C ILE A 22 -36.11 -12.61 -39.50
N SER A 23 -36.23 -12.20 -40.79
CA SER A 23 -35.21 -11.49 -41.53
C SER A 23 -34.80 -10.24 -40.70
N VAL A 24 -33.63 -10.27 -40.09
CA VAL A 24 -33.01 -9.07 -39.51
C VAL A 24 -32.54 -8.17 -40.63
N ASN A 25 -33.43 -7.30 -41.07
CA ASN A 25 -33.02 -6.08 -41.74
C ASN A 25 -32.35 -5.21 -40.69
N SER A 26 -31.05 -5.35 -40.59
CA SER A 26 -30.20 -4.38 -39.88
C SER A 26 -30.08 -3.13 -40.74
N CYS A 27 -31.14 -2.35 -40.80
CA CYS A 27 -31.03 -0.93 -41.12
C CYS A 27 -30.76 -0.23 -39.78
N SER A 28 -29.51 0.06 -39.51
CA SER A 28 -29.17 1.12 -38.56
C SER A 28 -29.65 2.42 -39.20
N SER A 29 -30.86 2.84 -38.85
CA SER A 29 -31.33 4.19 -39.14
C SER A 29 -30.46 5.16 -38.36
N ARG A 30 -29.41 5.67 -38.99
CA ARG A 30 -28.81 6.97 -38.64
C ARG A 30 -29.83 8.05 -39.03
N GLU A 31 -30.87 8.20 -38.23
CA GLU A 31 -31.73 9.36 -38.29
C GLU A 31 -31.44 10.19 -37.03
N ASN A 32 -30.48 11.07 -37.17
CA ASN A 32 -30.39 12.42 -36.62
C ASN A 32 -29.07 13.09 -37.05
N ASP A 33 -28.70 12.92 -38.33
CA ASP A 33 -27.86 13.92 -38.96
C ASP A 33 -28.78 15.09 -39.35
N THR A 34 -28.93 16.06 -38.44
CA THR A 34 -29.22 17.42 -38.92
C THR A 34 -28.14 17.75 -39.94
N PRO A 35 -28.47 18.10 -41.19
CA PRO A 35 -27.45 18.54 -42.13
C PRO A 35 -26.75 19.74 -41.53
N LYS A 36 -25.53 19.53 -41.03
CA LYS A 36 -24.60 20.66 -40.85
C LYS A 36 -24.46 21.27 -42.25
N GLU A 37 -24.68 22.56 -42.35
CA GLU A 37 -24.52 23.34 -43.56
C GLU A 37 -23.36 22.83 -44.38
N ASP A 38 -23.59 22.65 -45.69
CA ASP A 38 -22.59 22.26 -46.68
C ASP A 38 -21.39 23.18 -46.60
N ILE A 39 -20.44 22.79 -45.80
CA ILE A 39 -19.10 23.37 -45.86
C ILE A 39 -18.48 22.77 -47.10
N ASN A 40 -18.57 23.50 -48.24
CA ASN A 40 -17.89 23.15 -49.48
C ASN A 40 -16.40 22.97 -49.22
N GLY A 41 -15.96 21.75 -48.89
CA GLY A 41 -14.55 21.46 -48.57
C GLY A 41 -14.36 20.12 -47.90
N THR A 42 -13.10 19.71 -47.82
CA THR A 42 -12.67 18.50 -47.12
C THR A 42 -12.53 18.81 -45.63
N VAL A 43 -13.15 18.00 -44.80
CA VAL A 43 -13.18 18.19 -43.33
C VAL A 43 -12.57 17.00 -42.63
N LEU A 44 -11.76 17.28 -41.62
CA LEU A 44 -11.21 16.30 -40.66
C LEU A 44 -12.00 16.36 -39.37
N ASN A 45 -12.74 15.33 -39.05
CA ASN A 45 -13.43 15.14 -37.78
C ASN A 45 -12.48 14.42 -36.81
N VAL A 46 -12.25 15.01 -35.68
CA VAL A 46 -11.27 14.50 -34.68
C VAL A 46 -12.03 13.86 -33.52
N ASN A 47 -11.64 12.67 -33.14
CA ASN A 47 -12.20 11.94 -32.00
C ASN A 47 -11.08 11.42 -31.12
N ILE A 48 -11.21 11.53 -29.79
CA ILE A 48 -10.29 10.91 -28.83
C ILE A 48 -10.78 9.50 -28.52
N ALA A 49 -10.07 8.51 -29.05
CA ALA A 49 -10.40 7.09 -28.84
C ALA A 49 -9.99 6.59 -27.46
N GLY A 50 -9.04 7.27 -26.77
CA GLY A 50 -8.66 6.97 -25.41
C GLY A 50 -7.16 7.15 -25.14
N ILE A 51 -6.73 6.62 -23.98
CA ILE A 51 -5.34 6.59 -23.52
C ILE A 51 -4.94 5.13 -23.37
N THR A 52 -3.83 4.73 -23.96
CA THR A 52 -3.31 3.35 -23.83
C THR A 52 -2.19 3.26 -22.80
N ASP A 53 -2.18 2.17 -22.08
CA ASP A 53 -1.16 1.82 -21.08
C ASP A 53 -0.01 0.98 -21.67
N ASN A 54 -0.10 0.61 -22.96
CA ASN A 54 0.88 -0.25 -23.60
C ASN A 54 1.68 0.48 -24.68
N THR A 55 2.98 0.24 -24.71
CA THR A 55 3.93 0.64 -25.75
C THR A 55 3.76 -0.14 -27.06
N ALA A 56 2.61 -0.76 -27.29
CA ALA A 56 2.33 -1.33 -28.60
C ALA A 56 2.38 -0.19 -29.63
N VAL A 57 3.42 -0.19 -30.43
CA VAL A 57 3.66 0.71 -31.54
C VAL A 57 2.33 0.92 -32.28
N GLN A 58 1.92 2.16 -32.47
CA GLN A 58 0.82 2.47 -33.35
C GLN A 58 1.14 1.88 -34.71
N ALA A 59 0.52 0.76 -35.02
CA ALA A 59 0.57 0.23 -36.37
C ALA A 59 -0.15 1.26 -37.24
N SER A 60 0.62 2.03 -38.02
CA SER A 60 0.10 2.68 -39.20
C SER A 60 -0.76 1.66 -39.92
N ALA A 61 -1.96 2.06 -40.32
CA ALA A 61 -2.96 1.21 -40.99
C ALA A 61 -2.41 0.64 -42.31
N VAL A 62 -1.62 -0.40 -42.22
CA VAL A 62 -1.28 -1.32 -43.29
C VAL A 62 -1.32 -2.72 -42.68
N ALA A 63 -2.30 -3.47 -43.07
CA ALA A 63 -2.43 -4.86 -42.70
C ALA A 63 -1.18 -5.65 -43.13
N SER A 64 -0.37 -6.04 -42.16
CA SER A 64 0.52 -7.18 -42.30
C SER A 64 0.64 -7.90 -40.98
N ASN A 65 0.10 -9.11 -40.93
CA ASN A 65 0.28 -10.07 -39.87
C ASN A 65 1.77 -10.38 -39.69
N LYS A 66 2.39 -9.80 -38.64
CA LYS A 66 3.61 -10.35 -38.09
C LYS A 66 3.53 -10.22 -36.59
N ILE A 67 3.28 -11.35 -35.95
CA ILE A 67 3.47 -11.50 -34.51
C ILE A 67 4.98 -11.35 -34.27
N VAL A 68 5.40 -10.19 -33.82
CA VAL A 68 6.75 -10.03 -33.26
C VAL A 68 6.64 -10.49 -31.81
N SER A 69 7.19 -11.65 -31.55
CA SER A 69 7.47 -12.11 -30.19
C SER A 69 8.22 -11.00 -29.47
N GLY A 70 7.59 -10.47 -28.41
CA GLY A 70 8.18 -9.43 -27.59
C GLY A 70 9.55 -9.85 -27.12
N SER A 71 10.54 -8.99 -27.32
CA SER A 71 11.80 -9.04 -26.58
C SER A 71 11.44 -9.18 -25.10
N SER A 72 11.99 -10.18 -24.46
CA SER A 72 11.92 -10.39 -23.02
C SER A 72 12.60 -9.20 -22.32
N GLU A 73 11.88 -8.09 -22.12
CA GLU A 73 12.23 -7.20 -21.03
C GLU A 73 12.18 -8.05 -19.77
N GLY A 74 13.30 -8.10 -19.05
CA GLY A 74 13.43 -8.92 -17.86
C GLY A 74 12.20 -8.75 -17.00
N GLN A 75 11.51 -9.85 -16.76
CA GLN A 75 10.24 -9.87 -16.04
C GLN A 75 10.47 -9.16 -14.71
N PHE A 76 9.87 -7.98 -14.54
CA PHE A 76 9.93 -7.25 -13.28
C PHE A 76 9.20 -8.09 -12.24
N ILE A 77 9.96 -8.83 -11.45
CA ILE A 77 9.41 -9.65 -10.37
C ILE A 77 9.08 -8.68 -9.24
N ALA A 78 7.82 -8.65 -8.84
CA ALA A 78 7.39 -7.92 -7.66
C ALA A 78 8.23 -8.37 -6.46
N GLU A 79 9.05 -7.46 -5.95
CA GLU A 79 9.88 -7.75 -4.79
C GLU A 79 9.10 -7.40 -3.53
N ASN A 80 9.01 -8.35 -2.60
CA ASN A 80 8.42 -8.16 -1.29
C ASN A 80 9.39 -8.71 -0.24
N ARG A 81 9.92 -7.84 0.60
CA ARG A 81 10.91 -8.23 1.61
C ARG A 81 10.82 -7.38 2.86
N ILE A 82 11.30 -7.93 3.97
CA ILE A 82 11.45 -7.19 5.22
C ILE A 82 12.91 -6.75 5.35
N LEU A 83 13.10 -5.47 5.63
CA LEU A 83 14.38 -4.85 5.93
C LEU A 83 14.45 -4.56 7.43
N ASN A 84 15.55 -4.97 8.06
CA ASN A 84 15.86 -4.56 9.42
C ASN A 84 16.64 -3.25 9.35
N LEU A 85 16.04 -2.18 9.84
CA LEU A 85 16.60 -0.84 9.83
C LEU A 85 16.91 -0.38 11.27
N ASN A 86 17.64 0.72 11.40
CA ASN A 86 17.95 1.24 12.72
C ASN A 86 16.68 1.89 13.33
N GLY A 87 16.12 1.24 14.33
CA GLY A 87 14.96 1.74 15.09
C GLY A 87 13.60 1.18 14.64
N PHE A 88 13.51 0.59 13.46
CA PHE A 88 12.28 -0.02 12.94
C PHE A 88 12.62 -1.05 11.86
N ASP A 89 11.62 -1.83 11.48
CA ASP A 89 11.70 -2.67 10.29
C ASP A 89 10.78 -2.10 9.21
N ALA A 90 11.02 -2.48 7.97
CA ALA A 90 10.16 -2.08 6.87
C ALA A 90 9.90 -3.26 5.93
N GLN A 91 8.63 -3.53 5.66
CA GLN A 91 8.26 -4.37 4.53
C GLN A 91 8.19 -3.48 3.29
N VAL A 92 9.03 -3.76 2.32
CA VAL A 92 9.08 -3.02 1.07
C VAL A 92 8.60 -3.89 -0.08
N SER A 93 7.84 -3.29 -0.99
CA SER A 93 7.48 -3.93 -2.25
C SER A 93 7.58 -2.94 -3.40
N VAL A 94 7.95 -3.47 -4.56
CA VAL A 94 7.96 -2.76 -5.84
C VAL A 94 7.09 -3.54 -6.80
N GLU A 95 6.11 -2.88 -7.37
CA GLU A 95 5.18 -3.47 -8.33
C GLU A 95 5.14 -2.60 -9.59
N LYS A 96 5.23 -3.23 -10.74
CA LYS A 96 5.04 -2.57 -12.03
C LYS A 96 3.63 -2.88 -12.55
N SER A 97 2.92 -1.84 -12.98
CA SER A 97 1.60 -1.97 -13.60
C SER A 97 1.49 -1.00 -14.78
N GLY A 98 0.47 -1.15 -15.60
CA GLY A 98 0.10 -0.07 -16.53
C GLY A 98 -0.28 1.20 -15.76
N PRO A 99 -0.16 2.40 -16.37
CA PRO A 99 -0.38 3.70 -15.70
C PRO A 99 -1.76 3.84 -15.05
N ASN A 100 -2.76 3.16 -15.57
CA ASN A 100 -4.13 3.16 -15.03
C ASN A 100 -4.41 2.02 -14.04
N GLY A 101 -3.41 1.24 -13.63
CA GLY A 101 -3.51 0.00 -12.84
C GLY A 101 -4.01 0.14 -11.40
N LEU A 102 -4.78 1.16 -11.07
CA LEU A 102 -5.31 1.35 -9.73
C LEU A 102 -6.83 1.25 -9.60
N ASN A 103 -7.59 1.02 -10.68
CA ASN A 103 -9.03 0.75 -10.55
C ASN A 103 -9.55 -0.08 -11.73
N ASN A 104 -9.41 -1.39 -11.63
CA ASN A 104 -10.20 -2.30 -12.44
C ASN A 104 -11.62 -2.41 -11.88
N SER A 105 -12.41 -1.37 -12.07
CA SER A 105 -13.85 -1.51 -12.16
C SER A 105 -14.18 -1.57 -13.65
N ALA A 106 -14.17 -2.77 -14.19
CA ALA A 106 -14.57 -3.04 -15.55
C ALA A 106 -16.02 -2.61 -15.75
N VAL A 107 -16.24 -1.47 -16.39
CA VAL A 107 -17.50 -1.22 -17.06
C VAL A 107 -17.35 -1.74 -18.49
N ALA A 108 -17.91 -2.91 -18.73
CA ALA A 108 -17.99 -3.47 -20.06
C ALA A 108 -18.85 -2.55 -20.93
N SER A 109 -18.26 -1.90 -21.92
CA SER A 109 -19.00 -1.40 -23.07
C SER A 109 -18.50 -2.10 -24.34
N SER A 110 -19.44 -2.71 -25.00
CA SER A 110 -19.28 -3.56 -26.15
C SER A 110 -18.92 -2.77 -27.42
N ALA A 111 -17.62 -2.77 -27.76
CA ALA A 111 -17.20 -2.74 -29.17
C ALA A 111 -15.80 -3.38 -29.24
N LYS A 112 -15.76 -4.63 -29.62
CA LYS A 112 -14.55 -5.43 -29.76
C LYS A 112 -13.76 -4.98 -30.97
N ILE A 113 -12.80 -4.10 -30.81
CA ILE A 113 -11.73 -3.89 -31.79
C ILE A 113 -10.66 -4.92 -31.47
N THR A 114 -10.61 -5.98 -32.28
CA THR A 114 -9.63 -7.06 -32.15
C THR A 114 -8.24 -6.53 -32.50
N GLY A 115 -7.32 -6.48 -31.51
CA GLY A 115 -5.90 -6.30 -31.73
C GLY A 115 -5.23 -5.04 -31.16
N MET A 116 -5.95 -4.16 -30.46
CA MET A 116 -5.38 -3.06 -29.72
C MET A 116 -5.47 -3.32 -28.21
N ALA A 117 -4.45 -2.97 -27.45
CA ALA A 117 -4.59 -2.87 -26.01
C ALA A 117 -5.79 -1.97 -25.71
N ALA A 118 -6.64 -2.37 -24.75
CA ALA A 118 -7.83 -1.62 -24.44
C ALA A 118 -7.44 -0.21 -23.97
N ALA A 119 -7.75 0.79 -24.79
CA ALA A 119 -7.55 2.18 -24.40
C ALA A 119 -8.59 2.55 -23.34
N SER A 120 -8.16 3.17 -22.25
CA SER A 120 -9.08 3.74 -21.27
C SER A 120 -9.63 5.06 -21.80
N PRO A 121 -10.92 5.35 -21.64
CA PRO A 121 -11.48 6.62 -22.09
C PRO A 121 -10.77 7.81 -21.43
N MET A 122 -10.43 8.82 -22.21
CA MET A 122 -9.98 10.11 -21.67
C MET A 122 -11.16 10.77 -20.95
N THR A 123 -10.92 11.26 -19.74
CA THR A 123 -11.97 11.95 -18.97
C THR A 123 -12.51 13.16 -19.75
N SER A 124 -13.83 13.30 -19.81
CA SER A 124 -14.46 14.47 -20.43
C SER A 124 -14.03 15.77 -19.76
N GLY A 125 -13.79 16.82 -20.54
CA GLY A 125 -13.32 18.11 -20.04
C GLY A 125 -11.78 18.27 -20.02
N ILE A 126 -11.03 17.19 -20.22
CA ILE A 126 -9.58 17.26 -20.36
C ILE A 126 -9.22 17.94 -21.68
N LYS A 127 -8.27 18.87 -21.63
CA LYS A 127 -7.82 19.61 -22.82
C LYS A 127 -6.65 18.93 -23.49
N TYR A 128 -6.63 19.06 -24.81
CA TYR A 128 -5.51 18.63 -25.65
C TYR A 128 -5.27 19.64 -26.78
N ARG A 129 -4.04 19.72 -27.26
CA ARG A 129 -3.65 20.49 -28.44
C ARG A 129 -3.42 19.54 -29.59
N LEU A 130 -4.00 19.84 -30.75
CA LEU A 130 -3.77 19.13 -32.02
C LEU A 130 -3.12 20.10 -33.00
N MET A 131 -1.97 19.74 -33.52
CA MET A 131 -1.22 20.48 -34.54
C MET A 131 -1.14 19.63 -35.81
N ILE A 132 -1.46 20.22 -36.96
CA ILE A 132 -1.48 19.57 -38.26
C ILE A 132 -0.57 20.33 -39.20
N TYR A 133 0.35 19.64 -39.83
CA TYR A 133 1.31 20.18 -40.79
C TYR A 133 1.21 19.42 -42.13
N ASN A 134 1.48 20.12 -43.25
CA ASN A 134 1.71 19.42 -44.50
C ASN A 134 2.90 18.47 -44.35
N SER A 135 2.83 17.26 -44.86
CA SER A 135 3.90 16.27 -44.73
C SER A 135 5.23 16.72 -45.36
N ALA A 136 5.21 17.70 -46.28
CA ALA A 136 6.39 18.32 -46.87
C ALA A 136 7.04 19.38 -45.95
N ASP A 137 6.33 19.88 -44.91
CA ASP A 137 6.89 20.82 -43.92
C ASP A 137 7.61 20.05 -42.80
N ILE A 138 8.79 19.54 -43.11
CA ILE A 138 9.62 18.76 -42.19
C ILE A 138 10.13 19.55 -41.00
N ASN A 139 10.16 20.90 -41.09
CA ASN A 139 10.62 21.78 -40.06
C ASN A 139 9.47 22.31 -39.15
N HIS A 140 8.24 21.94 -39.45
CA HIS A 140 7.05 22.35 -38.69
C HIS A 140 6.91 23.88 -38.52
N THR A 141 7.18 24.61 -39.61
CA THR A 141 7.21 26.07 -39.59
C THR A 141 5.84 26.71 -39.80
N SER A 142 4.95 26.02 -40.50
CA SER A 142 3.65 26.54 -40.93
C SER A 142 2.53 25.52 -40.68
N PRO A 143 1.91 25.54 -39.49
CA PRO A 143 0.81 24.62 -39.22
C PRO A 143 -0.38 24.91 -40.11
N VAL A 144 -0.96 23.90 -40.72
CA VAL A 144 -2.25 23.96 -41.42
C VAL A 144 -3.36 24.25 -40.40
N ALA A 145 -3.25 23.66 -39.23
CA ALA A 145 -4.12 23.94 -38.10
C ALA A 145 -3.37 23.71 -36.76
N SER A 146 -3.68 24.55 -35.78
CA SER A 146 -3.32 24.35 -34.39
C SER A 146 -4.54 24.65 -33.53
N VAL A 147 -5.11 23.61 -32.91
CA VAL A 147 -6.40 23.70 -32.21
C VAL A 147 -6.26 23.17 -30.79
N ASP A 148 -6.67 24.00 -29.82
CA ASP A 148 -6.90 23.55 -28.45
C ASP A 148 -8.33 23.05 -28.32
N ALA A 149 -8.50 21.77 -28.06
CA ALA A 149 -9.79 21.10 -27.98
C ALA A 149 -9.98 20.46 -26.59
N THR A 150 -11.20 20.01 -26.36
CA THR A 150 -11.59 19.39 -25.08
C THR A 150 -12.11 17.99 -25.37
N SER A 151 -11.68 17.00 -24.62
CA SER A 151 -12.18 15.64 -24.72
C SER A 151 -13.70 15.58 -24.51
N GLY A 152 -14.38 14.88 -25.40
CA GLY A 152 -15.86 14.84 -25.50
C GLY A 152 -16.45 15.93 -26.39
N THR A 153 -15.63 16.79 -27.03
CA THR A 153 -16.04 17.72 -28.08
C THR A 153 -15.16 17.49 -29.29
N ASP A 154 -15.75 17.04 -30.39
CA ASP A 154 -15.02 16.66 -31.61
C ASP A 154 -14.85 17.88 -32.53
N PRO A 155 -13.63 18.44 -32.66
CA PRO A 155 -13.39 19.55 -33.57
C PRO A 155 -13.44 19.07 -35.02
N ALA A 156 -14.04 19.90 -35.90
CA ALA A 156 -14.01 19.75 -37.32
C ALA A 156 -13.02 20.73 -37.94
N ILE A 157 -12.00 20.23 -38.63
CA ILE A 157 -10.87 21.04 -39.15
C ILE A 157 -10.91 21.00 -40.68
N LYS A 158 -10.87 22.15 -41.32
CA LYS A 158 -10.77 22.23 -42.80
C LYS A 158 -9.36 21.86 -43.24
N ILE A 159 -9.26 20.94 -44.19
CA ILE A 159 -8.01 20.48 -44.81
C ILE A 159 -8.21 20.33 -46.32
N ASP A 160 -7.14 20.21 -47.11
CA ASP A 160 -7.22 20.03 -48.55
C ASP A 160 -7.22 18.54 -48.92
N ALA A 161 -8.10 18.13 -49.79
CA ALA A 161 -8.13 16.78 -50.34
C ALA A 161 -6.87 16.47 -51.18
N GLY A 162 -6.44 15.22 -51.17
CA GLY A 162 -5.29 14.74 -51.95
C GLY A 162 -3.93 15.10 -51.36
N LYS A 163 -3.89 15.80 -50.20
CA LYS A 163 -2.66 16.09 -49.49
C LYS A 163 -2.45 15.12 -48.35
N THR A 164 -1.17 14.91 -47.99
CA THR A 164 -0.78 14.14 -46.82
C THR A 164 -0.34 15.10 -45.73
N TYR A 165 -0.78 14.84 -44.50
CA TYR A 165 -0.51 15.64 -43.34
C TYR A 165 0.16 14.80 -42.25
N ASN A 166 1.09 15.41 -41.52
CA ASN A 166 1.57 14.91 -40.24
C ASN A 166 0.81 15.64 -39.13
N TRP A 167 0.36 14.90 -38.14
CA TRP A 167 -0.35 15.45 -37.00
C TRP A 167 0.31 15.07 -35.68
N TYR A 168 0.23 15.96 -34.69
CA TYR A 168 0.81 15.83 -33.38
C TYR A 168 -0.21 16.26 -32.35
N ALA A 169 -0.49 15.42 -31.36
CA ALA A 169 -1.39 15.72 -30.27
C ALA A 169 -0.66 15.68 -28.93
N PHE A 170 -1.00 16.60 -28.05
CA PHE A 170 -0.38 16.78 -26.75
C PHE A 170 -1.43 17.13 -25.69
N SER A 171 -1.29 16.56 -24.48
CA SER A 171 -2.09 16.88 -23.31
C SER A 171 -1.27 16.70 -22.04
N THR A 172 -1.65 17.36 -20.96
CA THR A 172 -1.15 17.12 -19.60
C THR A 172 -2.16 16.37 -18.75
N ASN A 173 -3.16 15.77 -19.38
CA ASN A 173 -4.28 15.07 -18.71
C ASN A 173 -5.03 15.96 -17.70
N GLU A 174 -5.12 17.27 -18.01
CA GLU A 174 -5.75 18.28 -17.15
C GLU A 174 -6.74 19.14 -17.95
N THR A 175 -7.53 19.94 -17.24
CA THR A 175 -8.48 20.90 -17.82
C THR A 175 -7.82 22.18 -18.35
N THR A 176 -6.51 22.32 -18.19
CA THR A 176 -5.69 23.42 -18.70
C THR A 176 -4.57 22.87 -19.59
N LEU A 177 -4.13 23.65 -20.57
CA LEU A 177 -2.99 23.32 -21.42
C LEU A 177 -1.88 24.34 -21.25
N PRO A 178 -0.62 23.87 -21.13
CA PRO A 178 0.52 24.78 -21.19
C PRO A 178 0.74 25.34 -22.60
N ALA A 179 1.43 26.47 -22.66
CA ALA A 179 1.85 27.08 -23.92
C ALA A 179 2.85 26.16 -24.64
N THR A 180 2.81 26.20 -25.98
CA THR A 180 3.78 25.53 -26.83
C THR A 180 4.45 26.57 -27.72
N ILE A 181 5.76 26.67 -27.62
CA ILE A 181 6.55 27.60 -28.44
C ILE A 181 7.44 26.79 -29.37
N ASN A 182 7.24 26.91 -30.67
CA ASN A 182 7.97 26.18 -31.70
C ASN A 182 7.98 24.65 -31.43
N GLY A 183 6.83 24.11 -31.00
CA GLY A 183 6.70 22.69 -30.65
C GLY A 183 7.31 22.29 -29.31
N VAL A 184 7.85 23.21 -28.53
CA VAL A 184 8.45 22.93 -27.21
C VAL A 184 7.52 23.42 -26.10
N VAL A 185 7.29 22.55 -25.12
CA VAL A 185 6.62 22.86 -23.84
C VAL A 185 7.67 22.97 -22.75
N ALA A 186 7.64 24.07 -22.00
CA ALA A 186 8.63 24.32 -20.97
C ALA A 186 8.51 23.35 -19.77
N LYS A 187 9.63 22.92 -19.23
CA LYS A 187 9.68 21.98 -18.09
C LYS A 187 8.97 22.49 -16.83
N SER A 188 8.92 23.83 -16.63
CA SER A 188 8.18 24.44 -15.53
C SER A 188 6.70 24.08 -15.56
N ASP A 189 6.13 23.97 -16.75
CA ASP A 189 4.71 23.69 -16.98
C ASP A 189 4.40 22.21 -17.00
N LEU A 190 5.44 21.37 -17.14
CA LEU A 190 5.36 19.90 -17.17
C LEU A 190 5.76 19.25 -15.85
N LYS A 191 6.22 20.04 -14.87
CA LYS A 191 6.64 19.50 -13.58
C LYS A 191 5.49 18.77 -12.89
N ASN A 192 5.71 17.50 -12.66
CA ASN A 192 4.74 16.57 -12.04
C ASN A 192 3.40 16.46 -12.78
N LYS A 193 3.43 16.52 -14.12
CA LYS A 193 2.25 16.34 -14.97
C LYS A 193 2.27 14.99 -15.68
N ASP A 194 1.08 14.43 -15.86
CA ASP A 194 0.86 13.25 -16.69
C ASP A 194 0.85 13.65 -18.15
N VAL A 195 2.01 13.58 -18.80
CA VAL A 195 2.19 14.02 -20.18
C VAL A 195 1.74 12.94 -21.14
N LEU A 196 0.78 13.31 -21.99
CA LEU A 196 0.21 12.47 -23.02
C LEU A 196 0.61 12.99 -24.40
N ILE A 197 1.06 12.10 -25.27
CA ILE A 197 1.36 12.40 -26.67
C ILE A 197 0.73 11.40 -27.62
N ALA A 198 0.42 11.84 -28.81
CA ALA A 198 0.09 11.02 -29.96
C ALA A 198 0.55 11.72 -31.23
N ASN A 199 0.93 10.97 -32.25
CA ASN A 199 1.30 11.50 -33.56
C ASN A 199 0.99 10.48 -34.65
N GLY A 200 0.99 10.95 -35.89
CA GLY A 200 0.78 10.09 -37.03
C GLY A 200 0.69 10.87 -38.33
N SER A 201 0.29 10.17 -39.38
CA SER A 201 0.06 10.78 -40.68
C SER A 201 -1.36 10.49 -41.18
N LEU A 202 -1.89 11.36 -42.03
CA LEU A 202 -3.22 11.27 -42.63
C LEU A 202 -3.12 11.67 -44.09
N SER A 203 -3.65 10.83 -45.01
CA SER A 203 -3.87 11.20 -46.40
C SER A 203 -5.33 11.59 -46.57
N ALA A 204 -5.56 12.89 -46.80
CA ALA A 204 -6.91 13.44 -46.88
C ALA A 204 -7.62 13.06 -48.16
N GLN A 205 -8.83 12.52 -48.04
CA GLN A 205 -9.75 12.23 -49.12
C GLN A 205 -10.77 13.38 -49.24
N TYR A 206 -11.38 13.54 -50.40
CA TYR A 206 -12.48 14.49 -50.58
C TYR A 206 -13.64 14.16 -49.63
N GLY A 207 -14.21 15.17 -49.00
CA GLY A 207 -15.33 15.03 -48.07
C GLY A 207 -14.88 14.82 -46.61
N ASN A 208 -15.58 13.98 -45.87
CA ASN A 208 -15.32 13.75 -44.44
C ASN A 208 -14.17 12.76 -44.21
N ASN A 209 -13.18 13.19 -43.44
CA ASN A 209 -12.11 12.36 -42.93
C ASN A 209 -12.26 12.22 -41.41
N TYR A 210 -11.75 11.12 -40.85
CA TYR A 210 -11.83 10.86 -39.41
C TYR A 210 -10.43 10.59 -38.85
N LEU A 211 -10.09 11.26 -37.75
CA LEU A 211 -8.86 11.07 -37.00
C LEU A 211 -9.21 10.57 -35.60
N ASN A 212 -8.96 9.30 -35.34
CA ASN A 212 -9.10 8.73 -34.02
C ASN A 212 -7.76 8.78 -33.30
N ILE A 213 -7.64 9.62 -32.27
CA ILE A 213 -6.43 9.81 -31.50
C ILE A 213 -6.43 8.87 -30.30
N VAL A 214 -5.38 8.07 -30.17
CA VAL A 214 -5.08 7.28 -28.98
C VAL A 214 -3.80 7.87 -28.37
N PHE A 215 -3.93 8.40 -27.18
CA PHE A 215 -2.78 8.95 -26.44
C PHE A 215 -1.95 7.87 -25.77
N ASN A 216 -0.64 8.12 -25.64
CA ASN A 216 0.27 7.34 -24.81
C ASN A 216 0.86 8.24 -23.72
N HIS A 217 1.08 7.68 -22.53
CA HIS A 217 1.82 8.38 -21.49
C HIS A 217 3.28 8.53 -21.89
N ASN A 218 3.75 9.76 -21.99
CA ASN A 218 5.16 10.08 -22.30
C ASN A 218 5.99 10.30 -21.03
N THR A 219 5.57 9.71 -19.93
CA THR A 219 6.21 9.70 -18.63
C THR A 219 6.11 8.32 -18.00
N ALA A 220 6.98 8.02 -17.03
CA ALA A 220 6.76 6.94 -16.09
C ALA A 220 6.14 7.52 -14.81
N ARG A 221 5.10 6.87 -14.28
CA ARG A 221 4.49 7.24 -13.01
C ARG A 221 5.13 6.45 -11.88
N VAL A 222 5.57 7.13 -10.82
CA VAL A 222 6.13 6.51 -9.62
C VAL A 222 5.29 6.92 -8.42
N ASN A 223 4.58 5.96 -7.85
CA ASN A 223 3.80 6.12 -6.64
C ASN A 223 4.59 5.58 -5.46
N ILE A 224 4.77 6.39 -4.42
CA ILE A 224 5.41 5.98 -3.17
C ILE A 224 4.34 6.01 -2.10
N SER A 225 4.16 4.91 -1.38
CA SER A 225 3.31 4.86 -0.20
C SER A 225 4.13 4.52 1.04
N VAL A 226 3.93 5.27 2.11
CA VAL A 226 4.51 5.00 3.43
C VAL A 226 3.37 4.80 4.41
N ASP A 227 3.33 3.61 5.01
CA ASP A 227 2.26 3.18 5.91
C ASP A 227 2.83 2.85 7.29
N SER A 228 2.36 3.52 8.32
CA SER A 228 2.85 3.39 9.69
C SER A 228 2.01 2.45 10.57
N ARG A 229 0.96 1.81 10.04
CA ARG A 229 0.08 0.93 10.84
C ARG A 229 0.82 -0.22 11.50
N GLY A 230 1.88 -0.75 10.85
CA GLY A 230 2.70 -1.81 11.42
C GLY A 230 3.66 -1.35 12.54
N MET A 231 3.79 -0.05 12.76
CA MET A 231 4.41 0.53 13.96
C MET A 231 3.37 0.95 15.01
N PHE A 232 2.11 0.66 14.77
CA PHE A 232 0.99 0.93 15.68
C PHE A 232 0.84 2.40 16.06
N GLY A 233 1.04 3.31 15.10
CA GLY A 233 0.97 4.74 15.36
C GLY A 233 0.73 5.56 14.10
N THR A 234 0.60 6.86 14.31
CA THR A 234 0.37 7.87 13.27
C THR A 234 1.62 8.70 13.02
N MET A 235 1.86 9.09 11.78
CA MET A 235 3.00 9.93 11.41
C MET A 235 2.75 11.40 11.76
N ASN A 236 3.67 12.02 12.49
CA ASN A 236 3.59 13.45 12.85
C ASN A 236 4.21 14.39 11.80
N ALA A 237 4.89 13.84 10.78
CA ALA A 237 5.54 14.58 9.71
C ALA A 237 5.43 13.84 8.37
N ASN A 238 5.93 14.46 7.31
CA ASN A 238 6.06 13.83 6.00
C ASN A 238 7.34 12.99 5.96
N PRO A 239 7.25 11.66 5.80
CA PRO A 239 8.40 10.79 5.95
C PRO A 239 9.36 10.80 4.74
N VAL A 240 8.90 11.15 3.55
CA VAL A 240 9.74 11.10 2.34
C VAL A 240 10.56 12.37 2.21
N LYS A 241 11.88 12.23 2.23
CA LYS A 241 12.84 13.30 1.97
C LYS A 241 13.29 13.31 0.51
N ASN A 242 13.63 12.16 0.01
CA ASN A 242 14.14 12.02 -1.34
C ASN A 242 13.94 10.58 -1.87
N LEU A 243 13.76 10.42 -3.16
CA LEU A 243 13.86 9.15 -3.84
C LEU A 243 15.00 9.24 -4.85
N ASN A 244 16.10 8.62 -4.57
CA ASN A 244 17.34 8.65 -5.37
C ASN A 244 17.57 9.96 -6.09
N VAL A 245 18.46 10.74 -5.56
CA VAL A 245 18.92 11.97 -6.20
C VAL A 245 19.20 11.68 -7.68
N ASN A 246 18.55 12.42 -8.56
CA ASN A 246 18.68 12.36 -10.02
C ASN A 246 17.94 11.24 -10.77
N LEU A 247 17.23 10.33 -10.13
CA LEU A 247 16.44 9.32 -10.84
C LEU A 247 15.11 9.89 -11.36
N LEU A 248 14.42 10.69 -10.53
CA LEU A 248 13.16 11.31 -10.91
C LEU A 248 13.44 12.68 -11.49
N LYS A 249 13.08 12.89 -12.75
CA LYS A 249 13.37 14.11 -13.51
C LYS A 249 12.13 14.61 -14.26
N TYR A 250 12.10 15.90 -14.52
CA TYR A 250 11.20 16.56 -15.47
C TYR A 250 12.02 17.39 -16.46
N GLY A 251 11.47 17.69 -17.64
CA GLY A 251 12.24 18.32 -18.72
C GLY A 251 11.36 19.10 -19.70
N ASP A 252 11.99 19.86 -20.59
CA ASP A 252 11.33 20.51 -21.73
C ASP A 252 10.94 19.41 -22.74
N LEU A 253 9.69 19.40 -23.20
CA LEU A 253 9.19 18.44 -24.18
C LEU A 253 9.19 19.03 -25.58
N ASN A 254 9.79 18.35 -26.53
CA ASN A 254 9.52 18.58 -27.94
C ASN A 254 8.34 17.68 -28.38
N VAL A 255 7.19 18.28 -28.67
CA VAL A 255 5.95 17.55 -28.98
C VAL A 255 6.04 16.78 -30.31
N PHE A 256 6.87 17.24 -31.25
CA PHE A 256 7.02 16.60 -32.56
C PHE A 256 7.81 15.29 -32.48
N THR A 257 8.80 15.23 -31.57
CA THR A 257 9.66 14.07 -31.40
C THR A 257 9.31 13.21 -30.20
N GLY A 258 8.55 13.77 -29.23
CA GLY A 258 8.28 13.14 -27.95
C GLY A 258 9.50 13.08 -27.01
N LEU A 259 10.60 13.76 -27.37
CA LEU A 259 11.84 13.72 -26.60
C LEU A 259 11.91 14.87 -25.60
N TYR A 260 12.55 14.59 -24.46
CA TYR A 260 12.81 15.59 -23.44
C TYR A 260 14.24 16.11 -23.50
N SER A 261 14.39 17.39 -23.18
CA SER A 261 15.68 18.07 -23.04
C SER A 261 15.73 18.90 -21.75
N ASN A 262 16.89 19.45 -21.40
CA ASN A 262 17.07 20.32 -20.22
C ASN A 262 16.51 19.73 -18.92
N THR A 263 16.67 18.42 -18.73
CA THR A 263 16.09 17.70 -17.61
C THR A 263 16.62 18.18 -16.26
N THR A 264 15.76 18.22 -15.26
CA THR A 264 16.06 18.63 -13.89
C THR A 264 15.50 17.60 -12.92
N ALA A 265 16.30 17.24 -11.91
CA ALA A 265 15.85 16.33 -10.85
C ALA A 265 14.81 17.00 -9.93
N TYR A 266 13.88 16.20 -9.41
CA TYR A 266 12.96 16.67 -8.39
C TYR A 266 13.68 16.93 -7.07
N ALA A 267 13.35 18.07 -6.43
CA ALA A 267 13.75 18.34 -5.06
C ALA A 267 12.76 17.69 -4.07
N SER A 268 13.19 17.54 -2.82
CA SER A 268 12.41 16.85 -1.77
C SER A 268 11.03 17.45 -1.49
N ASN A 269 10.84 18.73 -1.78
CA ASN A 269 9.58 19.45 -1.52
C ASN A 269 8.73 19.66 -2.77
N ASP A 270 9.14 19.12 -3.91
CA ASP A 270 8.47 19.35 -5.17
C ASP A 270 7.11 18.66 -5.29
N VAL A 271 6.89 17.62 -4.50
CA VAL A 271 5.62 16.87 -4.47
C VAL A 271 5.08 16.82 -3.04
N THR A 272 3.87 17.32 -2.88
CA THR A 272 3.14 17.24 -1.61
C THR A 272 2.44 15.89 -1.48
N PRO A 273 2.60 15.18 -0.37
CA PRO A 273 1.91 13.91 -0.18
C PRO A 273 0.42 14.09 0.06
N ILE A 274 -0.33 13.13 -0.42
CA ILE A 274 -1.72 12.94 -0.01
C ILE A 274 -1.70 12.09 1.26
N SER A 275 -2.31 12.60 2.33
CA SER A 275 -2.47 11.89 3.60
C SER A 275 -3.87 11.31 3.69
N ASN A 276 -4.00 10.09 4.23
CA ASN A 276 -5.30 9.67 4.74
C ASN A 276 -5.69 10.49 5.99
N GLY A 277 -6.97 10.55 6.31
CA GLY A 277 -7.47 11.37 7.43
C GLY A 277 -6.82 11.09 8.78
N ASN A 278 -6.19 9.94 8.96
CA ASN A 278 -5.58 9.48 10.21
C ASN A 278 -4.05 9.66 10.25
N ASN A 279 -3.42 10.16 9.20
CA ASN A 279 -1.97 10.23 9.08
C ASN A 279 -1.23 8.88 9.25
N THR A 280 -1.88 7.77 8.95
CA THR A 280 -1.25 6.45 8.94
C THR A 280 -0.67 6.08 7.59
N LEU A 281 -1.14 6.73 6.52
CA LEU A 281 -0.69 6.53 5.16
C LEU A 281 -0.38 7.87 4.50
N LYS A 282 0.80 7.98 3.91
CA LYS A 282 1.25 9.10 3.07
C LYS A 282 1.57 8.58 1.68
N THR A 283 0.98 9.20 0.65
CA THR A 283 1.16 8.80 -0.75
C THR A 283 1.73 9.95 -1.55
N TYR A 284 2.73 9.66 -2.37
CA TYR A 284 3.42 10.60 -3.26
C TYR A 284 3.29 10.07 -4.68
N THR A 285 2.99 10.93 -5.64
CA THR A 285 2.97 10.56 -7.06
C THR A 285 3.92 11.45 -7.82
N TYR A 286 4.86 10.84 -8.53
CA TYR A 286 5.82 11.49 -9.40
C TYR A 286 5.59 11.06 -10.84
N TYR A 287 5.71 11.98 -11.78
CA TYR A 287 5.83 11.70 -13.20
C TYR A 287 7.25 12.01 -13.65
N THR A 288 7.98 11.01 -14.10
CA THR A 288 9.40 11.16 -14.49
C THR A 288 9.61 10.95 -15.97
N VAL A 289 10.55 11.71 -16.51
CA VAL A 289 10.90 11.72 -17.94
C VAL A 289 12.23 11.02 -18.23
N ASP A 290 12.88 10.44 -17.22
CA ASP A 290 14.11 9.65 -17.40
C ASP A 290 13.77 8.17 -17.60
N ASN A 291 13.77 7.74 -18.84
CA ASN A 291 13.53 6.34 -19.23
C ASN A 291 14.81 5.62 -19.69
N THR A 292 15.98 6.25 -19.55
CA THR A 292 17.25 5.72 -20.04
C THR A 292 18.22 5.36 -18.92
N THR A 293 18.11 6.03 -17.76
CA THR A 293 18.99 5.75 -16.64
C THR A 293 18.64 4.40 -16.01
N ALA A 294 19.56 3.46 -16.10
CA ALA A 294 19.44 2.17 -15.43
C ALA A 294 19.57 2.37 -13.91
N VAL A 295 18.62 1.82 -13.17
CA VAL A 295 18.68 1.72 -11.71
C VAL A 295 19.42 0.44 -11.38
N SER A 296 20.59 0.56 -10.75
CA SER A 296 21.38 -0.60 -10.31
C SER A 296 20.64 -1.41 -9.23
N ALA A 297 21.10 -2.63 -8.97
CA ALA A 297 20.63 -3.42 -7.82
C ALA A 297 20.80 -2.61 -6.52
N LYS A 298 19.74 -2.55 -5.69
CA LYS A 298 19.63 -1.71 -4.49
C LYS A 298 19.82 -0.20 -4.73
N GLY A 299 19.78 0.22 -5.99
CA GLY A 299 19.98 1.61 -6.38
C GLY A 299 18.75 2.49 -6.18
N LEU A 300 17.55 1.92 -6.11
CA LEU A 300 16.32 2.64 -5.82
C LEU A 300 16.14 2.75 -4.30
N ASN A 301 16.54 3.88 -3.75
CA ASN A 301 16.50 4.13 -2.31
C ASN A 301 15.54 5.27 -1.98
N LEU A 302 14.64 5.03 -1.05
CA LEU A 302 13.90 6.08 -0.38
C LEU A 302 14.71 6.59 0.81
N GLN A 303 15.06 7.87 0.81
CA GLN A 303 15.60 8.54 1.98
C GLN A 303 14.44 9.16 2.77
N VAL A 304 14.37 8.87 4.06
CA VAL A 304 13.30 9.37 4.92
C VAL A 304 13.77 10.53 5.80
N ASN A 305 12.84 11.43 6.11
CA ASN A 305 13.01 12.46 7.13
C ASN A 305 12.88 11.86 8.53
N ALA A 306 13.43 12.54 9.53
CA ALA A 306 13.08 12.30 10.91
C ALA A 306 11.55 12.41 11.08
N THR A 307 10.92 11.29 11.43
CA THR A 307 9.46 11.22 11.54
C THR A 307 9.09 10.50 12.82
N GLY A 308 8.33 11.16 13.68
CA GLY A 308 7.77 10.53 14.86
C GLY A 308 6.55 9.71 14.52
N ILE A 309 6.53 8.46 14.96
CA ILE A 309 5.37 7.59 14.95
C ILE A 309 4.75 7.64 16.34
N VAL A 310 3.62 8.32 16.43
CA VAL A 310 2.90 8.53 17.69
C VAL A 310 1.98 7.35 17.94
N LYS A 311 2.31 6.56 18.95
CA LYS A 311 1.51 5.42 19.42
C LYS A 311 0.60 5.90 20.56
N LYS A 312 -0.70 5.80 20.33
CA LYS A 312 -1.70 6.20 21.33
C LYS A 312 -1.81 5.16 22.44
N ASP A 313 -1.76 5.61 23.67
CA ASP A 313 -2.12 4.76 24.80
C ASP A 313 -3.64 4.89 25.06
N THR A 314 -4.40 3.93 24.55
CA THR A 314 -5.86 3.90 24.67
C THR A 314 -6.34 3.54 26.09
N TYR A 315 -5.44 3.20 26.98
CA TYR A 315 -5.73 2.78 28.36
C TYR A 315 -5.41 3.85 29.42
N GLY A 316 -5.25 5.11 28.99
CA GLY A 316 -5.08 6.25 29.90
C GLY A 316 -3.63 6.55 30.31
N GLY A 317 -2.65 5.87 29.72
CA GLY A 317 -1.25 6.24 29.82
C GLY A 317 -0.87 7.36 28.86
N SER A 318 0.40 7.75 28.90
CA SER A 318 0.95 8.74 27.97
C SER A 318 1.21 8.13 26.61
N ASP A 319 0.92 8.89 25.56
CA ASP A 319 1.30 8.53 24.20
C ASP A 319 2.83 8.34 24.10
N THR A 320 3.25 7.37 23.33
CA THR A 320 4.65 7.07 23.09
C THR A 320 5.02 7.44 21.66
N THR A 321 6.18 8.09 21.48
CA THR A 321 6.67 8.40 20.13
C THR A 321 7.94 7.60 19.84
N VAL A 322 7.92 6.85 18.76
CA VAL A 322 9.10 6.19 18.17
C VAL A 322 9.56 7.03 16.99
N THR A 323 10.79 7.51 17.02
CA THR A 323 11.31 8.38 15.96
C THR A 323 12.12 7.58 14.94
N ILE A 324 11.71 7.65 13.69
CA ILE A 324 12.52 7.19 12.56
C ILE A 324 13.69 8.18 12.41
N PRO A 325 14.95 7.72 12.41
CA PRO A 325 16.09 8.61 12.27
C PRO A 325 16.11 9.31 10.90
N ASP A 326 16.56 10.57 10.89
CA ASP A 326 16.77 11.33 9.65
C ASP A 326 17.79 10.63 8.74
N ASN A 327 17.62 10.80 7.43
CA ASN A 327 18.48 10.22 6.40
C ASN A 327 18.54 8.68 6.38
N THR A 328 17.57 8.01 6.99
CA THR A 328 17.48 6.55 6.85
C THR A 328 17.18 6.18 5.40
N ASN A 329 17.97 5.29 4.83
CA ASN A 329 17.79 4.80 3.47
C ASN A 329 17.03 3.48 3.46
N ILE A 330 15.97 3.41 2.66
CA ILE A 330 15.15 2.22 2.45
C ILE A 330 15.33 1.77 0.99
N PRO A 331 16.15 0.76 0.71
CA PRO A 331 16.35 0.25 -0.64
C PRO A 331 15.16 -0.60 -1.08
N PHE A 332 14.64 -0.34 -2.28
CA PHE A 332 13.46 -1.05 -2.81
C PHE A 332 13.79 -2.26 -3.67
N ASN A 333 14.82 -2.19 -4.52
CA ASN A 333 15.08 -3.21 -5.51
C ASN A 333 16.31 -4.05 -5.21
N ASN A 334 16.26 -5.34 -5.53
CA ASN A 334 17.44 -6.22 -5.54
C ASN A 334 18.06 -6.34 -6.92
N ASN A 335 17.29 -6.17 -8.00
CA ASN A 335 17.71 -6.28 -9.38
C ASN A 335 17.74 -4.92 -10.05
N ALA A 336 18.60 -4.77 -11.05
CA ALA A 336 18.61 -3.57 -11.88
C ALA A 336 17.35 -3.50 -12.77
N PHE A 337 16.83 -2.29 -12.99
CA PHE A 337 15.71 -2.04 -13.90
C PHE A 337 15.76 -0.60 -14.43
N THR A 338 14.91 -0.28 -15.40
CA THR A 338 14.76 1.07 -15.94
C THR A 338 13.31 1.51 -15.83
N LEU A 339 13.09 2.77 -15.47
CA LEU A 339 11.75 3.36 -15.45
C LEU A 339 11.31 3.61 -16.90
N ALA A 340 10.43 2.79 -17.44
CA ALA A 340 9.92 2.94 -18.79
C ALA A 340 8.67 3.82 -18.82
N TYR A 341 8.53 4.64 -19.87
CA TYR A 341 7.30 5.40 -20.13
C TYR A 341 6.10 4.46 -20.24
N ASN A 342 4.92 4.99 -20.07
CA ASN A 342 3.69 4.25 -20.16
C ASN A 342 3.55 3.13 -19.12
N ASN A 343 4.27 3.24 -17.98
CA ASN A 343 4.16 2.33 -16.86
C ASN A 343 4.01 3.08 -15.54
N ALA A 344 3.38 2.43 -14.57
CA ALA A 344 3.36 2.86 -13.18
C ALA A 344 4.21 1.91 -12.33
N TYR A 345 4.97 2.48 -11.41
CA TYR A 345 5.76 1.77 -10.42
C TYR A 345 5.23 2.13 -9.04
N ASN A 346 4.72 1.13 -8.32
CA ASN A 346 4.21 1.30 -6.98
C ASN A 346 5.27 0.83 -5.97
N LEU A 347 5.80 1.77 -5.21
CA LEU A 347 6.82 1.58 -4.20
C LEU A 347 6.15 1.67 -2.83
N ASN A 348 5.92 0.53 -2.20
CA ASN A 348 5.22 0.48 -0.94
C ASN A 348 6.21 0.24 0.21
N VAL A 349 6.12 1.06 1.23
CA VAL A 349 6.84 0.92 2.49
C VAL A 349 5.81 0.76 3.60
N ARG A 350 5.78 -0.42 4.21
CA ARG A 350 5.02 -0.66 5.42
C ARG A 350 5.99 -0.69 6.58
N LEU A 351 5.96 0.36 7.40
CA LEU A 351 6.79 0.46 8.59
C LEU A 351 6.29 -0.55 9.63
N ILE A 352 7.22 -1.28 10.23
CA ILE A 352 6.91 -2.36 11.18
C ILE A 352 7.68 -2.09 12.46
N GLU A 353 7.03 -2.27 13.59
CA GLU A 353 7.72 -2.22 14.88
C GLU A 353 8.85 -3.26 14.90
N SER A 354 10.08 -2.82 15.15
CA SER A 354 11.19 -3.75 15.32
C SER A 354 10.97 -4.58 16.58
N GLY A 355 11.22 -5.88 16.47
CA GLY A 355 11.17 -6.77 17.64
C GLY A 355 12.45 -6.69 18.49
N VAL A 356 12.51 -7.54 19.48
CA VAL A 356 13.71 -7.80 20.31
C VAL A 356 14.19 -9.23 20.05
N LYS A 357 15.50 -9.41 19.83
CA LYS A 357 16.05 -10.72 19.50
C LYS A 357 16.54 -11.43 20.76
N VAL A 358 15.93 -12.56 21.07
CA VAL A 358 16.23 -13.40 22.24
C VAL A 358 16.11 -14.87 21.84
N GLY A 359 17.17 -15.64 22.06
CA GLY A 359 17.22 -17.07 21.69
C GLY A 359 17.21 -17.32 20.19
N GLY A 360 17.76 -16.41 19.39
CA GLY A 360 17.73 -16.47 17.94
C GLY A 360 16.42 -16.04 17.31
N ILE A 361 15.39 -15.79 18.11
CA ILE A 361 14.03 -15.45 17.66
C ILE A 361 13.78 -13.95 17.88
N THR A 362 13.07 -13.34 16.96
CA THR A 362 12.64 -11.94 17.08
C THR A 362 11.24 -11.87 17.69
N TRP A 363 11.14 -11.40 18.90
CA TRP A 363 9.92 -11.28 19.71
C TRP A 363 9.29 -9.90 19.55
N ALA A 364 7.97 -9.82 19.55
CA ALA A 364 7.26 -8.57 19.73
C ALA A 364 7.64 -7.94 21.09
N ARG A 365 7.73 -6.60 21.14
CA ARG A 365 8.17 -5.87 22.36
C ARG A 365 7.18 -5.99 23.51
N SER A 366 5.90 -6.20 23.21
CA SER A 366 4.83 -6.32 24.19
C SER A 366 3.76 -7.31 23.75
N ASN A 367 2.83 -7.59 24.65
CA ASN A 367 1.70 -8.46 24.37
C ASN A 367 0.74 -7.81 23.38
N ILE A 368 0.01 -8.62 22.63
CA ILE A 368 -1.01 -8.16 21.70
C ILE A 368 -2.26 -7.66 22.43
N SER A 369 -2.88 -6.60 21.93
CA SER A 369 -4.16 -6.11 22.46
C SER A 369 -5.33 -7.00 22.05
N TRP A 370 -6.36 -7.07 22.89
CA TRP A 370 -7.58 -7.82 22.59
C TRP A 370 -8.37 -7.25 21.42
N LYS A 371 -8.51 -5.94 21.36
CA LYS A 371 -9.33 -5.25 20.37
C LYS A 371 -8.49 -4.73 19.20
N GLU A 372 -9.12 -4.67 18.04
CA GLU A 372 -8.61 -3.91 16.91
C GLU A 372 -8.62 -2.42 17.25
N ASP A 373 -7.53 -1.72 16.93
CA ASP A 373 -7.49 -0.27 17.05
C ASP A 373 -8.41 0.37 15.99
N PRO A 374 -9.36 1.23 16.39
CA PRO A 374 -10.35 1.76 15.48
C PRO A 374 -9.78 2.73 14.43
N VAL A 375 -8.61 3.33 14.70
CA VAL A 375 -7.90 4.24 13.78
C VAL A 375 -7.02 3.46 12.83
N LEU A 376 -6.24 2.52 13.37
CA LEU A 376 -5.24 1.76 12.62
C LEU A 376 -5.86 0.60 11.84
N LYS A 377 -7.08 0.18 12.21
CA LYS A 377 -7.78 -0.97 11.59
C LYS A 377 -6.96 -2.26 11.62
N THR A 378 -6.26 -2.46 12.73
CA THR A 378 -5.48 -3.66 13.05
C THR A 378 -5.39 -3.82 14.56
N ARG A 379 -5.11 -5.03 15.02
CA ARG A 379 -4.69 -5.22 16.42
C ARG A 379 -3.28 -4.67 16.60
N ILE A 380 -2.96 -4.22 17.78
CA ILE A 380 -1.69 -3.57 18.11
C ILE A 380 -0.98 -4.33 19.23
N PHE A 381 0.32 -4.18 19.32
CA PHE A 381 1.03 -4.50 20.55
C PHE A 381 0.87 -3.35 21.55
N ASP A 382 0.64 -3.71 22.80
CA ASP A 382 0.47 -2.70 23.84
C ASP A 382 1.68 -1.72 23.86
N PRO A 383 1.48 -0.41 23.84
CA PRO A 383 2.58 0.55 23.91
C PRO A 383 3.38 0.44 25.21
N ASN A 384 2.79 -0.12 26.26
CA ASN A 384 3.47 -0.39 27.53
C ASN A 384 3.76 -1.90 27.70
N PRO A 385 5.00 -2.37 27.56
CA PRO A 385 5.35 -3.78 27.69
C PRO A 385 5.08 -4.36 29.08
N ARG A 386 4.98 -3.52 30.10
CA ARG A 386 4.67 -3.93 31.48
C ARG A 386 3.18 -4.02 31.75
N ARG A 387 2.33 -3.62 30.82
CA ARG A 387 0.90 -3.78 31.00
C ARG A 387 0.52 -5.26 30.90
N ALA A 388 0.11 -5.78 31.99
CA ALA A 388 -0.24 -7.20 32.09
C ALA A 388 -1.73 -7.42 31.95
N TYR A 389 -2.51 -6.44 32.29
CA TYR A 389 -3.92 -6.60 32.36
C TYR A 389 -4.61 -5.27 32.11
N PHE A 390 -5.88 -5.35 31.88
CA PHE A 390 -6.75 -4.23 31.72
C PHE A 390 -7.80 -4.16 32.84
N VAL A 391 -7.95 -2.99 33.45
CA VAL A 391 -9.06 -2.67 34.34
C VAL A 391 -10.21 -2.10 33.51
N GLY A 392 -11.04 -2.93 32.99
CA GLY A 392 -12.34 -2.52 32.47
C GLY A 392 -13.45 -3.11 33.31
N SER A 393 -14.49 -2.34 33.53
CA SER A 393 -15.67 -2.77 34.30
C SER A 393 -16.50 -3.85 33.61
N SER A 394 -16.11 -4.30 32.44
CA SER A 394 -16.79 -5.35 31.67
C SER A 394 -15.84 -6.47 31.32
N ALA A 395 -16.25 -7.67 31.59
CA ALA A 395 -15.52 -8.94 31.44
C ALA A 395 -15.01 -9.29 30.03
N GLY A 396 -15.01 -8.36 29.09
CA GLY A 396 -14.56 -8.54 27.71
C GLY A 396 -13.36 -7.71 27.29
N GLU A 397 -12.74 -6.93 28.18
CA GLU A 397 -11.74 -5.92 27.80
C GLU A 397 -10.32 -6.21 28.32
N THR A 398 -9.99 -7.47 28.48
CA THR A 398 -8.71 -7.88 29.01
C THR A 398 -7.71 -8.13 27.91
N GLY A 399 -6.45 -7.81 28.11
CA GLY A 399 -5.35 -8.22 27.24
C GLY A 399 -5.11 -9.74 27.20
N TYR A 400 -6.09 -10.53 27.65
CA TYR A 400 -6.06 -11.98 27.66
C TYR A 400 -6.84 -12.56 26.50
N TYR A 401 -6.23 -13.52 25.83
CA TYR A 401 -6.89 -14.26 24.76
C TYR A 401 -7.49 -15.56 25.25
N HIS A 402 -8.68 -15.80 24.78
CA HIS A 402 -9.33 -17.10 24.91
C HIS A 402 -8.77 -18.02 23.83
N TRP A 403 -8.16 -19.08 24.26
CA TRP A 403 -7.81 -20.14 23.36
C TRP A 403 -8.71 -21.36 23.59
N GLY A 404 -9.30 -21.89 22.53
CA GLY A 404 -10.18 -23.05 22.61
C GLY A 404 -11.65 -22.76 22.32
N GLY A 405 -12.07 -22.90 21.08
CA GLY A 405 -13.40 -22.68 20.54
C GLY A 405 -13.50 -21.40 19.72
N ASN A 406 -14.00 -21.44 18.55
CA ASN A 406 -14.40 -20.45 17.54
C ASN A 406 -13.73 -19.04 17.51
N TYR A 407 -12.59 -18.83 18.15
CA TYR A 407 -11.84 -17.59 18.11
C TYR A 407 -10.59 -17.73 17.24
N ASP A 408 -10.31 -16.67 16.49
CA ASP A 408 -9.26 -16.58 15.47
C ASP A 408 -7.96 -17.25 15.88
N SER A 409 -7.66 -18.37 15.23
CA SER A 409 -6.41 -19.10 15.40
C SER A 409 -5.17 -18.31 15.00
N ASN A 410 -5.35 -17.17 14.30
CA ASN A 410 -4.26 -16.44 13.65
C ASN A 410 -4.16 -14.98 14.07
N VAL A 411 -4.39 -14.68 15.36
CA VAL A 411 -4.35 -13.28 15.83
C VAL A 411 -3.03 -12.56 15.55
N CYS A 412 -1.91 -13.24 15.65
CA CYS A 412 -0.60 -12.66 15.33
C CYS A 412 -0.44 -12.44 13.81
N GLU A 413 -0.91 -13.38 13.00
CA GLU A 413 -0.82 -13.29 11.54
C GLU A 413 -1.70 -12.20 10.96
N ALA A 414 -2.79 -11.84 11.66
CA ALA A 414 -3.68 -10.76 11.27
C ALA A 414 -3.15 -9.35 11.60
N ILE A 415 -2.06 -9.25 12.38
CA ILE A 415 -1.42 -7.95 12.68
C ILE A 415 -0.85 -7.37 11.39
N TYR A 416 -1.13 -6.10 11.15
CA TYR A 416 -0.65 -5.41 9.95
C TYR A 416 0.87 -5.17 9.98
N PRO A 417 1.60 -5.43 8.89
CA PRO A 417 1.15 -6.14 7.69
C PRO A 417 0.94 -7.64 7.97
N ALA A 418 -0.14 -8.19 7.43
CA ALA A 418 -0.48 -9.59 7.64
C ALA A 418 0.66 -10.54 7.26
N GLY A 419 0.84 -11.61 8.04
CA GLY A 419 1.87 -12.62 7.81
C GLY A 419 3.29 -12.23 8.27
N VAL A 420 3.46 -11.07 8.89
CA VAL A 420 4.76 -10.62 9.45
C VAL A 420 4.99 -11.18 10.84
N TRP A 421 3.93 -11.42 11.57
CA TRP A 421 3.95 -11.94 12.92
C TRP A 421 3.20 -13.27 13.00
N ARG A 422 3.65 -14.17 13.87
CA ARG A 422 2.99 -15.44 14.16
C ARG A 422 3.08 -15.77 15.65
N LEU A 423 2.36 -16.78 16.10
CA LEU A 423 2.60 -17.36 17.42
C LEU A 423 3.93 -18.12 17.44
N PRO A 424 4.63 -18.17 18.58
CA PRO A 424 5.80 -19.01 18.74
C PRO A 424 5.38 -20.49 18.83
N THR A 425 6.20 -21.38 18.31
CA THR A 425 6.05 -22.82 18.58
C THR A 425 6.42 -23.16 20.01
N ILE A 426 5.90 -24.25 20.54
CA ILE A 426 6.30 -24.71 21.89
C ILE A 426 7.80 -25.03 21.96
N LYS A 427 8.38 -25.49 20.86
CA LYS A 427 9.83 -25.72 20.77
C LYS A 427 10.62 -24.42 20.88
N GLU A 428 10.21 -23.37 20.17
CA GLU A 428 10.84 -22.06 20.26
C GLU A 428 10.76 -21.47 21.67
N LEU A 429 9.60 -21.61 22.31
CA LEU A 429 9.43 -21.19 23.70
C LEU A 429 10.41 -21.91 24.64
N LYS A 430 10.49 -23.23 24.53
CA LYS A 430 11.38 -24.05 25.37
C LYS A 430 12.85 -23.74 25.10
N ASP A 431 13.27 -23.72 23.86
CA ASP A 431 14.66 -23.49 23.47
C ASP A 431 15.12 -22.07 23.86
N THR A 432 14.18 -21.10 23.85
CA THR A 432 14.50 -19.71 24.23
C THR A 432 14.61 -19.54 25.72
N PHE A 433 13.73 -20.13 26.52
CA PHE A 433 13.55 -19.71 27.91
C PHE A 433 13.97 -20.74 28.96
N ILE A 434 13.93 -22.05 28.66
CA ILE A 434 14.36 -23.05 29.63
C ILE A 434 15.89 -22.97 29.81
N GLY A 435 16.33 -22.72 31.04
CA GLY A 435 17.75 -22.60 31.39
C GLY A 435 18.40 -21.27 31.00
N ARG A 436 17.67 -20.30 30.42
CA ARG A 436 18.22 -19.00 30.10
C ARG A 436 18.25 -18.08 31.31
N ASN A 437 19.29 -17.27 31.40
CA ASN A 437 19.40 -16.23 32.42
C ASN A 437 18.35 -15.14 32.20
N TYR A 438 17.77 -14.67 33.26
CA TYR A 438 16.78 -13.60 33.30
C TYR A 438 17.02 -12.70 34.52
N SER A 439 16.59 -11.45 34.40
CA SER A 439 16.48 -10.53 35.51
C SER A 439 15.05 -10.51 36.02
N ARG A 440 14.87 -10.50 37.31
CA ARG A 440 13.56 -10.30 37.94
C ARG A 440 13.35 -8.80 38.09
N VAL A 441 12.24 -8.32 37.51
CA VAL A 441 11.86 -6.91 37.68
C VAL A 441 10.91 -6.86 38.88
N PRO A 442 11.34 -6.25 40.00
CA PRO A 442 10.50 -6.16 41.16
C PRO A 442 9.38 -5.16 40.97
N PHE A 443 8.41 -5.21 41.86
CA PHE A 443 7.31 -4.28 41.94
C PHE A 443 7.81 -2.88 42.31
N TYR A 444 7.40 -1.87 41.56
CA TYR A 444 7.52 -0.48 41.98
C TYR A 444 6.14 0.14 42.03
N TYR A 445 5.59 0.29 43.22
CA TYR A 445 4.47 1.19 43.48
C TYR A 445 5.00 2.51 44.02
N SER A 446 4.89 3.57 43.26
CA SER A 446 5.07 4.93 43.76
C SER A 446 3.75 5.60 44.16
N THR A 447 2.57 4.98 43.91
CA THR A 447 1.27 5.60 44.13
C THR A 447 0.24 4.64 44.72
N PRO A 448 -0.72 5.14 45.53
CA PRO A 448 -1.77 4.32 46.15
C PRO A 448 -2.70 3.70 45.12
N ALA A 449 -3.21 2.53 45.46
CA ALA A 449 -4.07 1.66 44.61
C ALA A 449 -5.37 2.29 44.09
N SER A 450 -5.68 3.54 44.42
CA SER A 450 -6.88 4.25 43.97
C SER A 450 -6.79 4.92 42.59
N THR A 451 -5.60 4.94 41.98
CA THR A 451 -5.37 5.51 40.64
C THR A 451 -4.90 4.43 39.66
N LEU A 452 -5.71 3.41 39.52
CA LEU A 452 -5.46 2.19 38.78
C LEU A 452 -5.42 2.34 37.23
N SER A 453 -5.46 3.54 36.70
CA SER A 453 -5.40 3.78 35.27
C SER A 453 -3.98 3.64 34.66
N THR A 454 -2.94 3.62 35.47
CA THR A 454 -1.54 3.49 35.03
C THR A 454 -0.90 2.31 35.74
N ALA A 455 -1.04 1.14 35.14
CA ALA A 455 -0.49 -0.12 35.70
C ALA A 455 1.04 -0.21 35.52
N ASP A 456 1.81 0.72 36.09
CA ASP A 456 3.28 0.67 36.12
C ASP A 456 3.84 -0.28 37.18
N GLY A 457 3.00 -1.18 37.72
CA GLY A 457 3.35 -1.97 38.88
C GLY A 457 3.22 -3.48 38.71
N VAL A 458 3.58 -4.04 37.58
CA VAL A 458 3.55 -5.49 37.39
C VAL A 458 4.94 -6.09 37.46
N ALA A 459 5.11 -7.09 38.33
CA ALA A 459 6.31 -7.89 38.34
C ALA A 459 6.39 -8.79 37.11
N GLY A 460 7.60 -9.10 36.71
CA GLY A 460 7.81 -9.95 35.53
C GLY A 460 9.24 -10.44 35.39
N TYR A 461 9.48 -11.07 34.27
CA TYR A 461 10.78 -11.57 33.89
C TYR A 461 11.30 -10.77 32.71
N GLU A 462 12.50 -10.22 32.84
CA GLU A 462 13.20 -9.51 31.78
C GLU A 462 14.36 -10.36 31.29
N TYR A 463 14.42 -10.54 29.96
CA TYR A 463 15.46 -11.31 29.29
C TYR A 463 16.37 -10.37 28.52
N ASP A 464 17.68 -10.58 28.69
CA ASP A 464 18.68 -9.85 27.93
C ASP A 464 18.63 -10.27 26.45
N LEU A 465 18.95 -9.31 25.58
CA LEU A 465 19.07 -9.53 24.14
C LEU A 465 20.18 -10.55 23.87
N ASP A 466 20.09 -11.20 22.71
CA ASP A 466 21.16 -12.07 22.24
C ASP A 466 22.49 -11.30 22.11
N PRO A 467 23.64 -11.96 22.34
CA PRO A 467 24.95 -11.35 22.17
C PRO A 467 25.10 -10.71 20.78
N GLY A 468 25.61 -9.49 20.76
CA GLY A 468 25.78 -8.72 19.53
C GLY A 468 24.52 -7.97 19.05
N SER A 469 23.40 -8.15 19.72
CA SER A 469 22.20 -7.33 19.45
C SER A 469 22.39 -5.92 20.03
N VAL A 470 21.92 -4.91 19.28
CA VAL A 470 21.97 -3.51 19.70
C VAL A 470 20.66 -3.14 20.38
N ILE A 471 20.77 -2.48 21.55
CA ILE A 471 19.59 -1.91 22.22
C ILE A 471 19.05 -0.78 21.33
N ASN A 472 17.79 -0.87 20.99
CA ASN A 472 17.15 0.15 20.18
C ASN A 472 16.59 1.29 21.04
N THR A 473 17.36 2.36 21.15
CA THR A 473 17.03 3.55 21.96
C THR A 473 15.92 4.43 21.38
N ALA A 474 15.44 4.13 20.16
CA ALA A 474 14.25 4.80 19.61
C ALA A 474 12.97 4.42 20.38
N TYR A 475 13.01 3.29 21.10
CA TYR A 475 11.90 2.83 21.94
C TYR A 475 12.12 3.26 23.40
N PRO A 476 11.03 3.43 24.18
CA PRO A 476 11.14 3.65 25.61
C PRO A 476 11.97 2.55 26.29
N GLU A 477 12.67 2.88 27.36
CA GLU A 477 13.54 1.95 28.08
C GLU A 477 12.86 0.62 28.41
N LEU A 478 11.59 0.67 28.82
CA LEU A 478 10.77 -0.51 29.12
C LEU A 478 10.58 -1.45 27.93
N ALA A 479 10.69 -0.94 26.70
CA ALA A 479 10.50 -1.70 25.46
C ALA A 479 11.83 -2.06 24.77
N GLN A 480 12.97 -1.77 25.40
CA GLN A 480 14.30 -2.06 24.82
C GLN A 480 14.76 -3.49 25.05
N LYS A 481 14.15 -4.18 26.00
CA LYS A 481 14.41 -5.59 26.32
C LYS A 481 13.13 -6.41 26.22
N LEU A 482 13.23 -7.73 26.30
CA LEU A 482 12.09 -8.61 26.30
C LEU A 482 11.57 -8.79 27.73
N PHE A 483 10.47 -8.14 28.04
CA PHE A 483 9.81 -8.22 29.32
C PHE A 483 8.51 -9.00 29.22
N PHE A 484 8.32 -9.98 30.14
CA PHE A 484 7.08 -10.72 30.29
C PHE A 484 6.47 -10.43 31.66
N PRO A 485 5.29 -9.78 31.70
CA PRO A 485 4.57 -9.56 32.94
C PRO A 485 4.00 -10.88 33.46
N ILE A 486 4.01 -11.08 34.78
CA ILE A 486 3.33 -12.21 35.44
C ILE A 486 1.83 -11.89 35.46
N ALA A 487 1.19 -12.21 34.39
CA ALA A 487 -0.20 -11.89 34.14
C ALA A 487 -1.18 -12.91 34.73
N GLY A 488 -0.72 -14.11 35.10
CA GLY A 488 -1.58 -15.17 35.60
C GLY A 488 -2.48 -15.75 34.49
N GLU A 489 -3.65 -16.16 34.91
CA GLU A 489 -4.69 -16.68 34.02
C GLU A 489 -6.06 -16.06 34.36
N TYR A 490 -6.95 -16.05 33.37
CA TYR A 490 -8.35 -15.66 33.57
C TYR A 490 -9.23 -16.91 33.49
N LEU A 491 -9.85 -17.25 34.60
CA LEU A 491 -10.67 -18.46 34.74
C LEU A 491 -11.98 -18.11 35.42
N ASN A 492 -13.10 -18.60 34.86
CA ASN A 492 -14.44 -18.46 35.43
C ASN A 492 -14.81 -17.03 35.90
N GLY A 493 -14.43 -16.02 35.12
CA GLY A 493 -14.77 -14.62 35.43
C GLY A 493 -13.81 -13.92 36.38
N SER A 494 -12.72 -14.55 36.79
CA SER A 494 -11.76 -14.00 37.74
C SER A 494 -10.33 -14.11 37.23
N TYR A 495 -9.50 -13.12 37.59
CA TYR A 495 -8.05 -13.19 37.41
C TYR A 495 -7.46 -13.95 38.59
N ILE A 496 -6.66 -14.93 38.31
CA ILE A 496 -5.99 -15.75 39.31
C ILE A 496 -4.51 -15.86 39.01
N LYS A 497 -3.71 -16.15 40.04
CA LYS A 497 -2.26 -16.42 39.96
C LYS A 497 -1.42 -15.30 39.31
N HIS A 498 -1.91 -14.06 39.36
CA HIS A 498 -1.25 -12.88 38.79
C HIS A 498 -0.44 -12.13 39.85
N ALA A 499 0.55 -11.36 39.38
CA ALA A 499 1.38 -10.50 40.22
C ALA A 499 0.97 -9.01 40.14
N PHE A 500 -0.34 -8.75 40.01
CA PHE A 500 -0.86 -7.38 40.00
C PHE A 500 -1.03 -6.89 41.43
N PHE A 501 -0.66 -5.62 41.68
CA PHE A 501 -0.90 -4.93 42.94
C PHE A 501 -0.21 -5.50 44.16
N ILE A 502 0.79 -6.35 44.01
CA ILE A 502 1.57 -6.86 45.13
C ILE A 502 2.56 -5.77 45.57
N LYS A 503 2.57 -5.46 46.89
CA LYS A 503 3.46 -4.48 47.48
C LYS A 503 4.56 -5.15 48.31
N SER A 504 5.68 -4.44 48.48
CA SER A 504 6.65 -4.84 49.49
C SER A 504 5.98 -4.79 50.86
N GLY A 505 6.03 -5.90 51.59
CA GLY A 505 5.38 -6.06 52.91
C GLY A 505 4.04 -6.82 52.84
N ASP A 506 3.49 -7.09 51.67
CA ASP A 506 2.34 -8.00 51.56
C ASP A 506 2.77 -9.43 51.95
N ALA A 507 1.80 -10.25 52.34
CA ALA A 507 2.06 -11.66 52.66
C ALA A 507 2.68 -12.39 51.47
N SER A 508 3.46 -13.44 51.71
CA SER A 508 3.98 -14.28 50.64
C SER A 508 2.84 -14.89 49.83
N ILE A 509 2.98 -14.88 48.49
CA ILE A 509 2.00 -15.45 47.55
C ILE A 509 2.67 -16.57 46.80
N ASN A 510 2.08 -17.73 46.85
CA ASN A 510 2.51 -18.90 46.07
C ASN A 510 1.78 -18.92 44.71
N ASP A 511 2.32 -19.70 43.79
CA ASP A 511 1.65 -20.07 42.52
C ASP A 511 1.30 -18.88 41.63
N LEU A 512 2.17 -17.86 41.60
CA LEU A 512 2.13 -16.81 40.59
C LEU A 512 2.54 -17.42 39.25
N GLU A 513 1.77 -17.14 38.17
CA GLU A 513 2.01 -17.74 36.87
C GLU A 513 2.20 -16.70 35.77
N LEU A 514 3.20 -16.93 34.94
CA LEU A 514 3.33 -16.36 33.61
C LEU A 514 3.07 -17.48 32.61
N ASN A 515 2.14 -17.28 31.70
CA ASN A 515 1.74 -18.24 30.69
C ASN A 515 1.86 -17.64 29.30
N ILE A 516 2.53 -18.33 28.37
CA ILE A 516 2.65 -17.91 26.98
C ILE A 516 2.16 -19.06 26.09
N TRP A 517 1.21 -18.73 25.22
CA TRP A 517 0.64 -19.66 24.25
C TRP A 517 1.61 -20.02 23.11
N ALA A 518 1.59 -21.29 22.72
CA ALA A 518 2.21 -21.78 21.50
C ALA A 518 1.20 -21.84 20.33
N ASP A 519 1.72 -22.04 19.13
CA ASP A 519 0.98 -22.09 17.87
C ASP A 519 0.08 -23.33 17.71
N ASP A 520 0.35 -24.39 18.48
CA ASP A 520 -0.43 -25.64 18.45
C ASP A 520 -1.78 -25.54 19.18
N HIS A 521 -2.07 -24.37 19.77
CA HIS A 521 -3.36 -24.04 20.39
C HIS A 521 -3.76 -24.92 21.60
N THR A 522 -2.89 -25.79 22.04
CA THR A 522 -3.14 -26.69 23.17
C THR A 522 -2.08 -26.60 24.25
N LYS A 523 -0.96 -25.97 23.92
CA LYS A 523 0.21 -25.88 24.81
C LYS A 523 0.57 -24.48 25.16
N ILE A 524 1.05 -24.32 26.38
CA ILE A 524 1.67 -23.11 26.90
C ILE A 524 3.03 -23.45 27.49
N LEU A 525 3.93 -22.47 27.51
CA LEU A 525 5.05 -22.50 28.44
C LEU A 525 4.63 -21.69 29.67
N ARG A 526 4.76 -22.32 30.86
CA ARG A 526 4.34 -21.77 32.16
C ARG A 526 5.55 -21.56 33.05
N TRP A 527 5.66 -20.36 33.60
CA TRP A 527 6.58 -20.03 34.72
C TRP A 527 5.77 -20.00 36.00
N THR A 528 6.13 -20.82 36.98
CA THR A 528 5.53 -20.79 38.30
C THR A 528 6.48 -20.08 39.27
N SER A 529 5.97 -19.14 40.03
CA SER A 529 6.75 -18.26 40.89
C SER A 529 6.12 -18.08 42.25
N ARG A 530 6.94 -17.70 43.21
CA ARG A 530 6.51 -17.31 44.56
C ARG A 530 6.97 -15.90 44.86
N TYR A 531 6.09 -15.07 45.39
CA TYR A 531 6.42 -13.83 46.03
C TYR A 531 6.74 -14.08 47.50
N ASN A 532 7.88 -13.57 47.98
CA ASN A 532 8.41 -13.90 49.34
C ASN A 532 7.99 -12.92 50.44
N GLY A 533 7.15 -11.91 50.14
CA GLY A 533 6.70 -10.91 51.11
C GLY A 533 7.67 -9.74 51.33
N ASN A 534 8.89 -9.83 50.85
CA ASN A 534 9.97 -8.84 51.07
C ASN A 534 10.35 -8.07 49.80
N GLY A 535 9.48 -8.04 48.81
CA GLY A 535 9.79 -7.43 47.50
C GLY A 535 10.57 -8.34 46.57
N THR A 536 10.87 -9.58 46.94
CA THR A 536 11.56 -10.55 46.08
C THR A 536 10.66 -11.65 45.58
N MET A 537 11.04 -12.24 44.44
CA MET A 537 10.35 -13.39 43.85
C MET A 537 11.33 -14.57 43.66
N THR A 538 10.81 -15.78 43.80
CA THR A 538 11.52 -17.01 43.48
C THR A 538 10.81 -17.68 42.31
N LEU A 539 11.55 -18.04 41.25
CA LEU A 539 11.07 -18.91 40.20
C LEU A 539 11.12 -20.35 40.69
N ASN A 540 10.00 -21.04 40.66
CA ASN A 540 9.91 -22.44 41.08
C ASN A 540 10.16 -23.37 39.88
N SER A 541 9.49 -23.14 38.75
CA SER A 541 9.64 -23.99 37.56
C SER A 541 9.32 -23.23 36.27
N VAL A 542 9.76 -23.80 35.15
CA VAL A 542 9.36 -23.43 33.80
C VAL A 542 8.99 -24.73 33.08
N ASP A 543 7.72 -24.93 32.81
CA ASP A 543 7.18 -26.20 32.32
C ASP A 543 6.31 -26.02 31.07
N GLU A 544 6.35 -27.01 30.19
CA GLU A 544 5.35 -27.18 29.14
C GLU A 544 4.07 -27.74 29.76
N VAL A 545 2.95 -27.11 29.52
CA VAL A 545 1.64 -27.52 30.06
C VAL A 545 0.66 -27.63 28.90
N THR A 546 -0.05 -28.78 28.86
CA THR A 546 -1.22 -28.95 28.00
C THR A 546 -2.43 -28.37 28.71
N THR A 547 -3.13 -27.45 28.04
CA THR A 547 -4.27 -26.75 28.61
C THR A 547 -5.57 -27.32 28.11
N VAL A 548 -6.59 -27.25 28.95
CA VAL A 548 -7.97 -27.59 28.60
C VAL A 548 -8.83 -26.32 28.71
N PHE A 549 -9.79 -26.19 27.80
CA PHE A 549 -10.74 -25.08 27.81
C PHE A 549 -11.53 -25.01 29.15
N PRO A 550 -11.82 -23.81 29.73
CA PRO A 550 -11.69 -22.48 29.18
C PRO A 550 -10.50 -21.68 29.77
N PHE A 551 -9.29 -21.92 29.32
CA PHE A 551 -8.10 -21.25 29.80
C PHE A 551 -7.82 -19.98 28.96
N ARG A 552 -7.52 -18.86 29.62
CA ARG A 552 -7.15 -17.59 28.96
C ARG A 552 -5.82 -17.10 29.49
N SER A 553 -4.93 -16.73 28.61
CA SER A 553 -3.64 -16.15 28.98
C SER A 553 -3.18 -15.12 27.96
N THR A 554 -2.03 -14.52 28.20
CA THR A 554 -1.43 -13.52 27.33
C THR A 554 -0.84 -14.14 26.06
N LEU A 555 -0.84 -13.37 24.97
CA LEU A 555 -0.21 -13.73 23.71
C LEU A 555 0.97 -12.84 23.42
N ARG A 556 2.08 -13.44 23.06
CA ARG A 556 3.27 -12.78 22.58
C ARG A 556 3.62 -13.32 21.18
N CYS A 557 3.69 -12.44 20.21
CA CYS A 557 4.00 -12.82 18.84
C CYS A 557 5.52 -12.83 18.60
N VAL A 558 5.92 -13.62 17.61
CA VAL A 558 7.27 -13.65 17.06
C VAL A 558 7.24 -13.30 15.59
N ARG A 559 8.37 -12.87 15.04
CA ARG A 559 8.52 -12.62 13.62
C ARG A 559 8.35 -13.95 12.85
N ALA A 560 7.56 -13.91 11.76
CA ALA A 560 7.29 -15.06 10.90
C ALA A 560 8.50 -15.49 10.07
#